data_721bfaad9cf865cd58e64015d61139fb
#
_entry.id   721bfaad9cf865cd58e64015d61139fb
#
_cell.length_a   1.000
_cell.length_b   1.000
_cell.length_c   1.000
_cell.angle_alpha   90.00
_cell.angle_beta   90.00
_cell.angle_gamma   90.00
#
_symmetry.space_group_name_H-M   'P 1'
#
loop_
_entity.id
_entity.type
_entity.pdbx_description
1 polymer ?
#
loop_
_entity_poly.entity_id
_entity_poly.type
_entity_poly.pdbx_seq_one_letter_code
_entity_poly.pdbx_strand_id
1 'polypeptide(L)'
;MTDSFGFAEEALEQEVDLENNPTARVEELKARVLKENVNDPEDIMLLIMESFTIQEIVPEAGKFYTFIYNAKTPNISYDQHPLIACVEIFRWGFRGLNFHWQNYRNYTWEEIPGQLMVVEFQELDELLALQYGKFILNN
;
A
#
# COMPACT_ATOMS: atom_id res chain seq x y z
N MET A 1 22.86 18.94 16.37
CA MET A 1 23.04 18.38 16.13
C MET A 1 23.88 18.05 15.79
N THR A 2 24.34 17.65 15.69
CA THR A 2 25.00 17.27 15.43
C THR A 2 25.58 16.85 14.80
N ASP A 3 26.18 16.53 14.57
CA ASP A 3 26.82 16.40 14.14
C ASP A 3 27.57 16.18 13.51
N SER A 4 27.72 15.95 13.37
CA SER A 4 28.61 15.91 12.56
C SER A 4 29.62 14.89 12.58
N PHE A 5 29.30 13.89 12.27
CA PHE A 5 30.01 12.71 12.25
C PHE A 5 29.73 12.08 10.94
N GLY A 6 30.62 11.91 10.07
CA GLY A 6 30.37 11.52 8.70
C GLY A 6 29.37 10.42 8.55
N PHE A 7 29.53 9.34 9.27
CA PHE A 7 28.61 8.22 9.19
C PHE A 7 27.24 8.56 9.78
N ALA A 8 27.25 9.22 10.95
CA ALA A 8 26.01 9.60 11.59
C ALA A 8 25.27 10.67 10.81
N GLU A 9 26.00 11.56 10.15
CA GLU A 9 25.40 12.58 9.31
C GLU A 9 24.67 11.98 8.13
N GLU A 10 25.24 10.97 7.49
CA GLU A 10 24.56 10.31 6.37
C GLU A 10 23.28 9.66 6.80
N ALA A 11 23.30 8.98 7.93
CA ALA A 11 22.09 8.35 8.45
C ALA A 11 21.03 9.39 8.80
N LEU A 12 21.44 10.48 9.40
CA LEU A 12 20.52 11.58 9.73
C LEU A 12 19.97 12.25 8.50
N GLU A 13 20.80 12.46 7.48
CA GLU A 13 20.34 13.05 6.23
C GLU A 13 19.29 12.18 5.56
N GLN A 14 19.47 10.87 5.58
CA GLN A 14 18.49 9.97 5.01
C GLN A 14 17.17 10.02 5.77
N GLU A 15 17.23 10.08 7.09
CA GLU A 15 16.03 10.22 7.90
C GLU A 15 15.33 11.55 7.63
N VAL A 16 16.10 12.63 7.56
CA VAL A 16 15.56 13.95 7.27
C VAL A 16 14.91 13.98 5.89
N ASP A 17 15.55 13.35 4.90
CA ASP A 17 14.98 13.27 3.56
C ASP A 17 13.66 12.53 3.56
N LEU A 18 13.54 11.43 4.30
CA LEU A 18 12.29 10.71 4.41
C LEU A 18 11.22 11.56 5.09
N GLU A 19 11.59 12.32 6.11
CA GLU A 19 10.64 13.21 6.78
C GLU A 19 10.20 14.35 5.88
N ASN A 20 11.14 14.93 5.12
CA ASN A 20 10.87 16.05 4.24
C ASN A 20 10.28 15.62 2.89
N ASN A 21 10.45 14.36 2.56
CA ASN A 21 9.91 13.81 1.31
C ASN A 21 9.22 12.49 1.60
N PRO A 22 8.01 12.55 2.16
CA PRO A 22 7.29 11.34 2.57
C PRO A 22 6.89 10.43 1.40
N THR A 23 7.03 10.90 0.17
CA THR A 23 6.74 10.08 -1.00
C THR A 23 8.00 9.49 -1.63
N ALA A 24 9.16 9.62 -0.98
CA ALA A 24 10.43 9.21 -1.56
C ALA A 24 10.45 7.75 -2.00
N ARG A 25 9.94 6.84 -1.17
CA ARG A 25 9.92 5.42 -1.53
C ARG A 25 8.98 5.13 -2.69
N VAL A 26 7.89 5.87 -2.80
CA VAL A 26 6.96 5.73 -3.94
C VAL A 26 7.59 6.28 -5.20
N GLU A 27 8.29 7.40 -5.11
CA GLU A 27 9.01 7.96 -6.26
C GLU A 27 10.07 7.00 -6.76
N GLU A 28 10.79 6.37 -5.85
CA GLU A 28 11.78 5.35 -6.20
C GLU A 28 11.11 4.15 -6.86
N LEU A 29 9.97 3.72 -6.31
CA LEU A 29 9.18 2.64 -6.89
C LEU A 29 8.74 2.98 -8.30
N LYS A 30 8.22 4.19 -8.51
CA LYS A 30 7.81 4.65 -9.84
C LYS A 30 8.98 4.64 -10.81
N ALA A 31 10.15 5.07 -10.38
CA ALA A 31 11.34 5.05 -11.21
C ALA A 31 11.71 3.61 -11.61
N ARG A 32 11.60 2.66 -10.69
CA ARG A 32 11.84 1.25 -10.99
C ARG A 32 10.82 0.71 -11.99
N VAL A 33 9.56 1.04 -11.81
CA VAL A 33 8.49 0.60 -12.71
C VAL A 33 8.79 1.08 -14.15
N LEU A 34 9.20 2.32 -14.30
CA LEU A 34 9.53 2.86 -15.61
C LEU A 34 10.80 2.25 -16.18
N LYS A 35 11.85 2.12 -15.37
CA LYS A 35 13.14 1.62 -15.82
C LYS A 35 13.05 0.15 -16.25
N GLU A 36 12.33 -0.66 -15.50
CA GLU A 36 12.20 -2.08 -15.77
C GLU A 36 11.00 -2.39 -16.65
N ASN A 37 10.27 -1.36 -17.06
CA ASN A 37 9.10 -1.48 -17.92
C ASN A 37 8.05 -2.45 -17.34
N VAL A 38 7.80 -2.33 -16.05
CA VAL A 38 6.82 -3.17 -15.35
C VAL A 38 5.44 -2.58 -15.57
N ASN A 39 4.52 -3.37 -16.09
CA ASN A 39 3.15 -2.92 -16.32
C ASN A 39 2.08 -3.90 -15.86
N ASP A 40 2.48 -5.06 -15.37
CA ASP A 40 1.55 -6.03 -14.79
C ASP A 40 1.26 -5.63 -13.35
N PRO A 41 -0.03 -5.47 -12.96
CA PRO A 41 -0.38 -5.10 -11.59
C PRO A 41 0.22 -6.02 -10.52
N GLU A 42 0.33 -7.32 -10.80
CA GLU A 42 0.92 -8.24 -9.83
C GLU A 42 2.40 -7.96 -9.62
N ASP A 43 3.11 -7.66 -10.69
CA ASP A 43 4.54 -7.34 -10.59
C ASP A 43 4.75 -6.01 -9.88
N ILE A 44 3.87 -5.03 -10.12
CA ILE A 44 3.92 -3.76 -9.39
C ILE A 44 3.67 -4.01 -7.90
N MET A 45 2.70 -4.87 -7.57
CA MET A 45 2.42 -5.21 -6.18
C MET A 45 3.61 -5.88 -5.50
N LEU A 46 4.34 -6.74 -6.21
CA LEU A 46 5.55 -7.34 -5.67
C LEU A 46 6.60 -6.29 -5.34
N LEU A 47 6.77 -5.30 -6.19
CA LEU A 47 7.68 -4.19 -5.92
C LEU A 47 7.24 -3.38 -4.70
N ILE A 48 5.93 -3.17 -4.56
CA ILE A 48 5.39 -2.50 -3.39
C ILE A 48 5.72 -3.28 -2.12
N MET A 49 5.53 -4.59 -2.15
CA MET A 49 5.82 -5.45 -1.00
C MET A 49 7.30 -5.41 -0.61
N GLU A 50 8.19 -5.28 -1.59
CA GLU A 50 9.62 -5.13 -1.32
C GLU A 50 9.93 -3.77 -0.68
N SER A 51 9.25 -2.73 -1.12
CA SER A 51 9.54 -1.35 -0.70
C SER A 51 8.83 -0.97 0.60
N PHE A 52 7.64 -1.51 0.83
CA PHE A 52 6.80 -1.18 1.98
C PHE A 52 6.95 -2.25 3.04
N THR A 53 7.99 -2.13 3.84
CA THR A 53 8.38 -3.17 4.78
C THR A 53 7.63 -3.14 6.11
N ILE A 54 6.93 -2.03 6.40
CA ILE A 54 6.11 -1.96 7.60
C ILE A 54 4.78 -2.64 7.31
N GLN A 55 4.51 -3.74 8.02
CA GLN A 55 3.35 -4.58 7.76
C GLN A 55 2.61 -4.88 9.05
N GLU A 56 1.30 -5.05 8.95
CA GLU A 56 0.43 -5.37 10.09
C GLU A 56 -0.46 -6.56 9.72
N ILE A 57 -0.79 -7.35 10.73
CA ILE A 57 -1.72 -8.47 10.56
C ILE A 57 -3.15 -7.97 10.73
N VAL A 58 -3.37 -7.11 11.73
CA VAL A 58 -4.67 -6.50 12.00
C VAL A 58 -4.54 -5.01 11.77
N PRO A 59 -5.39 -4.41 10.94
CA PRO A 59 -5.31 -2.97 10.66
C PRO A 59 -5.81 -2.15 11.83
N GLU A 60 -5.51 -0.86 11.79
CA GLU A 60 -6.02 0.11 12.76
C GLU A 60 -6.89 1.12 12.03
N ALA A 61 -8.00 1.49 12.64
CA ALA A 61 -8.87 2.51 12.07
C ALA A 61 -8.10 3.83 11.93
N GLY A 62 -8.25 4.49 10.79
CA GLY A 62 -7.58 5.74 10.49
C GLY A 62 -6.25 5.58 9.76
N LYS A 63 -5.77 4.36 9.58
CA LYS A 63 -4.55 4.09 8.83
C LYS A 63 -4.87 3.64 7.41
N PHE A 64 -3.85 3.66 6.57
CA PHE A 64 -3.98 3.32 5.15
C PHE A 64 -3.15 2.08 4.85
N TYR A 65 -3.67 1.23 3.95
CA TYR A 65 -3.04 -0.06 3.65
C TYR A 65 -3.21 -0.42 2.19
N THR A 66 -2.28 -1.24 1.73
CA THR A 66 -2.46 -1.98 0.49
C THR A 66 -2.09 -3.43 0.78
N PHE A 67 -2.75 -4.37 0.10
CA PHE A 67 -2.58 -5.78 0.39
C PHE A 67 -3.07 -6.62 -0.78
N ILE A 68 -2.83 -7.93 -0.69
CA ILE A 68 -3.37 -8.88 -1.65
C ILE A 68 -4.74 -9.31 -1.17
N TYR A 69 -5.74 -9.18 -2.01
CA TYR A 69 -7.12 -9.51 -1.68
C TYR A 69 -7.63 -10.64 -2.57
N ASN A 70 -8.12 -11.69 -1.93
CA ASN A 70 -8.63 -12.89 -2.58
C ASN A 70 -10.12 -13.01 -2.30
N ALA A 71 -10.94 -12.31 -3.05
CA ALA A 71 -12.37 -12.30 -2.83
C ALA A 71 -12.97 -13.69 -3.09
N LYS A 72 -13.83 -14.11 -2.18
CA LYS A 72 -14.53 -15.40 -2.28
C LYS A 72 -15.99 -15.24 -2.67
N THR A 73 -16.48 -14.02 -2.72
CA THR A 73 -17.87 -13.74 -3.05
C THR A 73 -18.07 -13.83 -4.56
N PRO A 74 -18.93 -14.71 -5.04
CA PRO A 74 -19.14 -14.85 -6.49
C PRO A 74 -19.85 -13.65 -7.08
N ASN A 75 -19.57 -13.37 -8.34
CA ASN A 75 -20.22 -12.34 -9.14
C ASN A 75 -20.07 -10.92 -8.59
N ILE A 76 -19.01 -10.69 -7.81
CA ILE A 76 -18.69 -9.37 -7.30
C ILE A 76 -17.36 -8.90 -7.89
N SER A 77 -17.35 -7.68 -8.37
CA SER A 77 -16.13 -7.05 -8.85
C SER A 77 -15.28 -6.59 -7.69
N TYR A 78 -13.97 -6.71 -7.78
CA TYR A 78 -13.08 -6.33 -6.69
C TYR A 78 -11.69 -5.97 -7.22
N ASP A 79 -10.95 -5.24 -6.41
CA ASP A 79 -9.53 -5.01 -6.64
C ASP A 79 -8.74 -6.16 -6.06
N GLN A 80 -7.82 -6.70 -6.85
CA GLN A 80 -6.91 -7.72 -6.38
C GLN A 80 -5.88 -7.15 -5.41
N HIS A 81 -5.54 -5.89 -5.57
CA HIS A 81 -4.57 -5.19 -4.74
C HIS A 81 -5.16 -3.87 -4.27
N PRO A 82 -6.09 -3.90 -3.29
CA PRO A 82 -6.77 -2.68 -2.88
C PRO A 82 -5.84 -1.70 -2.17
N LEU A 83 -6.11 -0.43 -2.37
CA LEU A 83 -5.53 0.64 -1.59
C LEU A 83 -6.67 1.26 -0.80
N ILE A 84 -6.60 1.15 0.53
CA ILE A 84 -7.74 1.49 1.38
C ILE A 84 -7.35 2.35 2.57
N ALA A 85 -8.37 3.06 3.10
CA ALA A 85 -8.33 3.62 4.44
C ALA A 85 -9.16 2.70 5.33
N CYS A 86 -8.58 2.22 6.41
CA CYS A 86 -9.33 1.40 7.36
C CYS A 86 -10.26 2.30 8.15
N VAL A 87 -11.55 1.98 8.14
CA VAL A 87 -12.57 2.81 8.79
C VAL A 87 -13.01 2.20 10.11
N GLU A 88 -13.28 0.90 10.11
CA GLU A 88 -13.80 0.22 11.28
C GLU A 88 -13.42 -1.25 11.26
N ILE A 89 -13.14 -1.81 12.43
CA ILE A 89 -12.67 -3.19 12.58
C ILE A 89 -13.75 -3.99 13.29
N PHE A 90 -13.98 -5.20 12.76
CA PHE A 90 -14.99 -6.12 13.27
C PHE A 90 -14.35 -7.48 13.53
N ARG A 91 -15.10 -8.36 14.19
CA ARG A 91 -14.63 -9.72 14.42
C ARG A 91 -14.39 -10.47 13.11
N TRP A 92 -15.21 -10.22 12.11
CA TRP A 92 -15.15 -10.93 10.82
C TRP A 92 -14.16 -10.30 9.82
N GLY A 93 -13.72 -9.08 10.06
CA GLY A 93 -12.87 -8.37 9.14
C GLY A 93 -12.88 -6.87 9.42
N PHE A 94 -12.81 -6.08 8.37
CA PHE A 94 -12.86 -4.63 8.53
C PHE A 94 -13.56 -3.98 7.35
N ARG A 95 -14.00 -2.75 7.57
CA ARG A 95 -14.56 -1.92 6.52
C ARG A 95 -13.50 -0.91 6.11
N GLY A 96 -13.28 -0.80 4.81
CA GLY A 96 -12.31 0.13 4.28
C GLY A 96 -12.90 0.97 3.17
N LEU A 97 -12.37 2.20 3.03
CA LEU A 97 -12.66 3.04 1.89
C LEU A 97 -11.65 2.68 0.80
N ASN A 98 -12.14 2.12 -0.28
CA ASN A 98 -11.31 1.74 -1.40
C ASN A 98 -11.07 2.95 -2.30
N PHE A 99 -9.82 3.35 -2.46
CA PHE A 99 -9.48 4.57 -3.21
C PHE A 99 -9.57 4.39 -4.71
N HIS A 100 -9.39 3.16 -5.23
CA HIS A 100 -9.54 2.92 -6.66
C HIS A 100 -10.98 3.03 -7.11
N TRP A 101 -11.91 2.59 -6.26
CA TRP A 101 -13.34 2.53 -6.56
C TRP A 101 -14.11 3.68 -5.94
N GLN A 102 -13.48 4.39 -4.98
CA GLN A 102 -14.09 5.49 -4.25
C GLN A 102 -15.39 5.11 -3.54
N ASN A 103 -15.38 3.92 -2.93
CA ASN A 103 -16.51 3.47 -2.13
C ASN A 103 -16.03 2.60 -0.97
N TYR A 104 -16.93 2.39 -0.02
CA TYR A 104 -16.64 1.53 1.13
C TYR A 104 -16.83 0.08 0.74
N ARG A 105 -15.96 -0.79 1.29
CA ARG A 105 -16.04 -2.21 1.07
C ARG A 105 -15.72 -2.95 2.35
N ASN A 106 -16.27 -4.16 2.48
CA ASN A 106 -15.99 -5.05 3.60
C ASN A 106 -14.96 -6.07 3.17
N TYR A 107 -13.95 -6.25 4.01
CA TYR A 107 -12.87 -7.20 3.77
C TYR A 107 -12.83 -8.18 4.90
N THR A 108 -12.98 -9.47 4.62
CA THR A 108 -12.93 -10.51 5.65
C THR A 108 -11.49 -10.97 5.85
N TRP A 109 -11.19 -11.42 7.08
CA TRP A 109 -9.84 -11.89 7.38
C TRP A 109 -9.41 -13.05 6.47
N GLU A 110 -10.36 -13.92 6.12
CA GLU A 110 -10.07 -15.07 5.26
C GLU A 110 -9.66 -14.67 3.85
N GLU A 111 -10.11 -13.53 3.39
CA GLU A 111 -9.84 -13.07 2.03
C GLU A 111 -8.52 -12.31 1.90
N ILE A 112 -7.80 -12.18 3.03
CA ILE A 112 -6.50 -11.51 3.04
C ILE A 112 -5.44 -12.56 3.38
N PRO A 113 -4.80 -13.17 2.37
CA PRO A 113 -3.87 -14.27 2.62
C PRO A 113 -2.54 -13.85 3.24
N GLY A 114 -2.23 -12.58 3.24
CA GLY A 114 -0.96 -12.08 3.76
C GLY A 114 -1.15 -10.96 4.75
N GLN A 115 -0.13 -10.14 4.85
CA GLN A 115 -0.14 -8.99 5.74
C GLN A 115 -0.54 -7.73 4.98
N LEU A 116 -0.93 -6.71 5.74
CA LEU A 116 -1.31 -5.43 5.18
C LEU A 116 -0.09 -4.51 5.23
N MET A 117 0.32 -3.99 4.08
CA MET A 117 1.42 -3.05 4.00
C MET A 117 0.93 -1.66 4.38
N VAL A 118 1.58 -1.03 5.36
CA VAL A 118 1.21 0.29 5.84
C VAL A 118 1.62 1.35 4.84
N VAL A 119 0.69 2.23 4.51
CA VAL A 119 0.87 3.31 3.55
C VAL A 119 0.69 4.64 4.27
N GLU A 120 1.53 5.62 3.98
CA GLU A 120 1.40 6.94 4.55
C GLU A 120 0.42 7.78 3.73
N PHE A 121 -0.23 8.73 4.40
CA PHE A 121 -1.22 9.57 3.74
C PHE A 121 -0.66 10.24 2.48
N GLN A 122 0.57 10.74 2.56
CA GLN A 122 1.20 11.45 1.46
C GLN A 122 1.54 10.56 0.27
N GLU A 123 1.48 9.24 0.45
CA GLU A 123 1.78 8.28 -0.61
C GLU A 123 0.56 7.86 -1.43
N LEU A 124 -0.64 8.21 -0.98
CA LEU A 124 -1.87 7.72 -1.59
C LEU A 124 -2.00 8.09 -3.06
N ASP A 125 -1.84 9.36 -3.39
CA ASP A 125 -2.00 9.82 -4.77
C ASP A 125 -0.97 9.19 -5.69
N GLU A 126 0.27 9.07 -5.22
CA GLU A 126 1.35 8.50 -6.02
C GLU A 126 1.12 7.01 -6.26
N LEU A 127 0.64 6.30 -5.25
CA LEU A 127 0.33 4.88 -5.41
C LEU A 127 -0.84 4.67 -6.37
N LEU A 128 -1.86 5.51 -6.27
CA LEU A 128 -2.97 5.44 -7.21
C LEU A 128 -2.52 5.62 -8.66
N ALA A 129 -1.53 6.49 -8.87
CA ALA A 129 -1.01 6.76 -10.20
C ALA A 129 -0.29 5.56 -10.81
N LEU A 130 0.15 4.61 -10.00
CA LEU A 130 0.80 3.40 -10.49
C LEU A 130 -0.17 2.43 -11.17
N GLN A 131 -1.46 2.59 -10.94
CA GLN A 131 -2.51 1.79 -11.58
C GLN A 131 -2.32 0.28 -11.37
N TYR A 132 -1.88 -0.10 -10.19
CA TYR A 132 -1.72 -1.52 -9.87
C TYR A 132 -3.02 -2.15 -9.37
N GLY A 133 -3.99 -1.34 -9.00
CA GLY A 133 -5.31 -1.82 -8.68
C GLY A 133 -6.01 -2.29 -9.94
N LYS A 134 -6.59 -3.47 -9.90
CA LYS A 134 -7.19 -4.08 -11.06
C LYS A 134 -8.60 -4.54 -10.75
N PHE A 135 -9.54 -4.13 -11.62
CA PHE A 135 -10.92 -4.53 -11.51
C PHE A 135 -11.06 -5.98 -11.97
N ILE A 136 -11.46 -6.85 -11.07
CA ILE A 136 -11.64 -8.26 -11.37
C ILE A 136 -13.07 -8.66 -11.04
N LEU A 137 -13.68 -9.39 -11.93
CA LEU A 137 -14.99 -9.97 -11.72
C LEU A 137 -14.82 -11.38 -11.18
N ASN A 138 -15.28 -11.61 -9.96
CA ASN A 138 -15.17 -12.88 -9.30
C ASN A 138 -16.43 -13.71 -9.56
N ASN A 139 -16.32 -14.68 -10.46
CA ASN A 139 -17.42 -15.58 -10.79
C ASN A 139 -17.19 -16.95 -10.23
#